data_a7088a995c4c45a1a3299a8d479c614a
#
_entry.id   a7088a995c4c45a1a3299a8d479c614a
#
_cell.length_a   1.000
_cell.length_b   1.000
_cell.length_c   1.000
_cell.angle_alpha   90.00
_cell.angle_beta   90.00
_cell.angle_gamma   90.00
#
_symmetry.space_group_name_H-M   'P 1'
#
loop_
_entity.id
_entity.type
_entity.pdbx_description
1 polymer ?
#
loop_
_entity_poly.entity_id
_entity_poly.type
_entity_poly.pdbx_seq_one_letter_code
_entity_poly.pdbx_strand_id
1 'polypeptide(L)'
;MPATDLISPYVVSCAGGLVLNKDVFSMAPGEALILRNFEPDIKGGYRRVSGTALFNSTIIPTGSSNSNTIVDCSIIFNDQVIVAMGGDIHYGTTSGSWTTIATGLGTSTIAYDFEKYNFNGTDKVIIATGHSAAQTIDTSWTVDPINATGGGTAPTNPKFVKAFQNHMFYAGATNPQEVLFSAPFAEDDFNTADGAGSFKVDSNVVGLRVFRNELFIFCEDRIYKLIGSSSADFAVQEVTRNIGCRDGGSIQEIGGDVIFLAPDGLRTIAGTARIGDVELGSISRQIQARIDEITLDRVSSLVIRDKSQYRLFYPTTAGAQGSAKGVIGVLKANVNTGQIGFEFSDMIGIKPSCTDSDFISAVETQVFGGYDGYVYKMEVGNTFANGTSNNPIIATYRSPDMVMGDPGLRKYMQRVNLNYEGEGTTVDAELAVRYNYDDSNTPQPNSISIQSAGGAALYGTALYGSGLYGASGTPLIRQTVEGSGFAVALKIDDRNQADAFSVKGFQLEFTPGGRR
;
A
#
# COMPACT_ATOMS: atom_id res chain seq x y z
N MET A 1 -4.84 59.21 -8.17
CA MET A 1 -4.20 58.34 -7.17
C MET A 1 -3.70 57.12 -7.90
N PRO A 2 -2.44 56.71 -7.77
CA PRO A 2 -2.01 55.45 -8.33
C PRO A 2 -2.86 54.36 -7.66
N ALA A 3 -3.44 53.47 -8.47
CA ALA A 3 -4.09 52.27 -7.96
C ALA A 3 -3.06 51.55 -7.10
N THR A 4 -3.30 51.47 -5.81
CA THR A 4 -2.54 50.59 -4.94
C THR A 4 -2.67 49.20 -5.53
N ASP A 5 -1.57 48.60 -5.98
CA ASP A 5 -1.51 47.23 -6.48
C ASP A 5 -2.03 46.33 -5.35
N LEU A 6 -3.30 45.98 -5.44
CA LEU A 6 -3.95 45.12 -4.45
C LEU A 6 -3.37 43.72 -4.59
N ILE A 7 -2.61 43.28 -3.61
CA ILE A 7 -2.15 41.90 -3.52
C ILE A 7 -3.37 40.99 -3.33
N SER A 8 -3.57 40.06 -4.24
CA SER A 8 -4.67 39.09 -4.18
C SER A 8 -4.16 37.78 -3.60
N PRO A 9 -4.69 37.32 -2.48
CA PRO A 9 -4.36 36.01 -1.93
C PRO A 9 -5.18 34.91 -2.62
N TYR A 10 -4.56 33.80 -2.93
CA TYR A 10 -5.21 32.59 -3.43
C TYR A 10 -4.83 31.41 -2.55
N VAL A 11 -5.80 30.86 -1.80
CA VAL A 11 -5.59 29.83 -0.81
C VAL A 11 -5.96 28.47 -1.37
N VAL A 12 -5.11 27.48 -1.17
CA VAL A 12 -5.29 26.11 -1.63
C VAL A 12 -5.07 25.16 -0.45
N SER A 13 -6.04 24.29 -0.19
CA SER A 13 -5.89 23.15 0.72
C SER A 13 -5.49 21.91 -0.07
N CYS A 14 -4.43 21.23 0.34
CA CYS A 14 -3.98 19.99 -0.30
C CYS A 14 -4.97 18.86 0.01
N ALA A 15 -5.71 18.42 -0.99
CA ALA A 15 -6.70 17.34 -0.90
C ALA A 15 -7.07 16.82 -2.30
N GLY A 16 -7.55 15.58 -2.38
CA GLY A 16 -7.97 14.93 -3.63
C GLY A 16 -6.95 13.93 -4.18
N GLY A 17 -5.71 13.94 -3.67
CA GLY A 17 -4.67 12.99 -4.06
C GLY A 17 -4.16 13.18 -5.48
N LEU A 18 -3.52 12.15 -6.00
CA LEU A 18 -3.01 12.07 -7.38
C LEU A 18 -4.17 11.89 -8.36
N VAL A 19 -4.23 12.73 -9.39
CA VAL A 19 -5.28 12.68 -10.42
C VAL A 19 -4.65 12.68 -11.80
N LEU A 20 -4.85 11.59 -12.54
CA LEU A 20 -4.26 11.34 -13.86
C LEU A 20 -5.31 11.23 -14.98
N ASN A 21 -6.59 11.25 -14.63
CA ASN A 21 -7.70 11.07 -15.56
C ASN A 21 -8.43 12.36 -15.94
N LYS A 22 -8.00 13.49 -15.38
CA LYS A 22 -8.56 14.80 -15.69
C LYS A 22 -7.62 15.60 -16.58
N ASP A 23 -8.20 16.43 -17.43
CA ASP A 23 -7.47 17.50 -18.08
C ASP A 23 -7.01 18.54 -17.05
N VAL A 24 -5.84 19.12 -17.27
CA VAL A 24 -5.22 20.11 -16.38
C VAL A 24 -6.15 21.28 -16.06
N PHE A 25 -7.03 21.68 -16.99
CA PHE A 25 -8.01 22.75 -16.79
C PHE A 25 -9.18 22.35 -15.88
N SER A 26 -9.45 21.07 -15.72
CA SER A 26 -10.57 20.53 -14.92
C SER A 26 -10.13 20.04 -13.53
N MET A 27 -8.84 20.07 -13.24
CA MET A 27 -8.30 19.68 -11.94
C MET A 27 -8.62 20.72 -10.86
N ALA A 28 -9.00 20.25 -9.67
CA ALA A 28 -9.15 21.11 -8.51
C ALA A 28 -7.77 21.56 -7.97
N PRO A 29 -7.65 22.81 -7.45
CA PRO A 29 -6.35 23.35 -7.02
C PRO A 29 -5.60 22.53 -5.97
N GLY A 30 -6.31 21.77 -5.13
CA GLY A 30 -5.73 20.92 -4.08
C GLY A 30 -5.31 19.52 -4.56
N GLU A 31 -5.77 19.10 -5.74
CA GLU A 31 -5.35 17.84 -6.35
C GLU A 31 -3.87 17.89 -6.74
N ALA A 32 -3.29 16.73 -7.00
CA ALA A 32 -1.89 16.64 -7.40
C ALA A 32 -1.76 16.08 -8.82
N LEU A 33 -0.99 16.74 -9.65
CA LEU A 33 -0.55 16.22 -10.95
C LEU A 33 0.59 15.20 -10.78
N ILE A 34 1.43 15.41 -9.76
CA ILE A 34 2.45 14.47 -9.31
C ILE A 34 2.35 14.39 -7.79
N LEU A 35 2.20 13.18 -7.27
CA LEU A 35 2.21 12.90 -5.83
C LEU A 35 3.00 11.59 -5.62
N ARG A 36 4.31 11.72 -5.60
CA ARG A 36 5.26 10.61 -5.49
C ARG A 36 5.92 10.60 -4.14
N ASN A 37 5.88 9.47 -3.43
CA ASN A 37 6.41 9.32 -2.08
C ASN A 37 5.90 10.38 -1.10
N PHE A 38 4.73 10.93 -1.40
CA PHE A 38 3.84 11.62 -0.49
C PHE A 38 2.57 10.81 -0.36
N GLU A 39 2.08 10.64 0.83
CA GLU A 39 0.82 9.97 1.13
C GLU A 39 -0.25 10.99 1.52
N PRO A 40 -1.51 10.83 1.10
CA PRO A 40 -2.61 11.60 1.65
C PRO A 40 -2.70 11.32 3.16
N ASP A 41 -2.72 12.37 3.97
CA ASP A 41 -2.79 12.27 5.42
C ASP A 41 -4.25 12.29 5.90
N ILE A 42 -4.62 11.38 6.81
CA ILE A 42 -5.95 11.38 7.45
C ILE A 42 -6.26 12.68 8.19
N LYS A 43 -5.21 13.36 8.69
CA LYS A 43 -5.30 14.69 9.33
C LYS A 43 -5.39 15.85 8.33
N GLY A 44 -5.46 15.54 7.03
CA GLY A 44 -5.47 16.50 5.93
C GLY A 44 -4.09 16.83 5.39
N GLY A 45 -4.03 17.17 4.09
CA GLY A 45 -2.80 17.46 3.37
C GLY A 45 -2.10 16.21 2.85
N TYR A 46 -0.84 16.40 2.46
CA TYR A 46 0.04 15.35 1.94
C TYR A 46 1.28 15.25 2.82
N ARG A 47 1.59 14.05 3.29
CA ARG A 47 2.73 13.77 4.15
C ARG A 47 3.78 12.99 3.36
N ARG A 48 5.07 13.33 3.50
CA ARG A 48 6.14 12.49 2.97
C ARG A 48 6.09 11.12 3.63
N VAL A 49 6.16 10.04 2.84
CA VAL A 49 6.19 8.67 3.37
C VAL A 49 7.37 8.47 4.30
N SER A 50 7.21 7.63 5.30
CA SER A 50 8.31 7.16 6.15
C SER A 50 9.21 6.21 5.38
N GLY A 51 10.42 6.00 5.89
CA GLY A 51 11.40 5.10 5.30
C GLY A 51 11.13 3.62 5.55
N THR A 52 12.14 2.83 5.21
CA THR A 52 12.19 1.41 5.50
C THR A 52 13.53 1.06 6.13
N ALA A 53 13.55 0.03 6.97
CA ALA A 53 14.76 -0.51 7.56
C ALA A 53 14.80 -2.03 7.40
N LEU A 54 15.98 -2.64 7.47
CA LEU A 54 16.06 -4.09 7.54
C LEU A 54 15.32 -4.59 8.80
N PHE A 55 14.50 -5.63 8.65
CA PHE A 55 13.93 -6.34 9.80
C PHE A 55 15.03 -7.07 10.54
N ASN A 56 15.90 -7.77 9.80
CA ASN A 56 17.08 -8.44 10.30
C ASN A 56 18.26 -8.09 9.38
N SER A 57 19.41 -7.76 9.93
CA SER A 57 20.62 -7.41 9.18
C SER A 57 21.29 -8.62 8.50
N THR A 58 20.89 -9.84 8.88
CA THR A 58 21.40 -11.08 8.29
C THR A 58 20.56 -11.45 7.07
N ILE A 59 21.21 -11.76 5.96
CA ILE A 59 20.57 -12.28 4.76
C ILE A 59 19.93 -13.65 5.03
N ILE A 60 18.79 -13.94 4.41
CA ILE A 60 18.16 -15.26 4.48
C ILE A 60 19.09 -16.29 3.81
N PRO A 61 19.31 -17.48 4.42
CA PRO A 61 20.11 -18.53 3.80
C PRO A 61 19.60 -18.92 2.41
N THR A 62 20.51 -19.19 1.49
CA THR A 62 20.16 -19.64 0.13
C THR A 62 19.33 -20.90 0.17
N GLY A 63 18.23 -20.94 -0.57
CA GLY A 63 17.32 -22.06 -0.59
C GLY A 63 17.92 -23.34 -1.19
N SER A 64 17.41 -24.49 -0.74
CA SER A 64 17.87 -25.80 -1.17
C SER A 64 17.40 -26.18 -2.58
N SER A 65 16.28 -25.64 -3.04
CA SER A 65 15.71 -25.94 -4.35
C SER A 65 16.24 -25.04 -5.47
N ASN A 66 16.60 -23.80 -5.15
CA ASN A 66 17.27 -22.89 -6.08
C ASN A 66 18.04 -21.79 -5.34
N SER A 67 18.94 -21.11 -6.07
CA SER A 67 19.72 -19.98 -5.55
C SER A 67 19.03 -18.61 -5.73
N ASN A 68 17.73 -18.57 -5.96
CA ASN A 68 16.96 -17.36 -6.08
C ASN A 68 16.92 -16.61 -4.74
N THR A 69 17.10 -15.30 -4.78
CA THR A 69 17.06 -14.42 -3.62
C THR A 69 15.69 -13.74 -3.43
N ILE A 70 14.69 -14.12 -4.21
CA ILE A 70 13.34 -13.59 -4.06
C ILE A 70 12.68 -14.23 -2.85
N VAL A 71 12.22 -13.39 -1.92
CA VAL A 71 11.43 -13.86 -0.78
C VAL A 71 10.02 -14.15 -1.25
N ASP A 72 9.58 -15.40 -1.17
CA ASP A 72 8.29 -15.87 -1.66
C ASP A 72 7.15 -15.59 -0.69
N CYS A 73 7.47 -15.49 0.61
CA CYS A 73 6.53 -15.20 1.68
C CYS A 73 7.25 -14.53 2.84
N SER A 74 6.59 -13.59 3.52
CA SER A 74 7.01 -13.03 4.81
C SER A 74 5.78 -12.89 5.70
N ILE A 75 5.77 -13.54 6.86
CA ILE A 75 4.61 -13.65 7.74
C ILE A 75 5.04 -13.33 9.16
N ILE A 76 4.33 -12.44 9.83
CA ILE A 76 4.49 -12.19 11.26
C ILE A 76 3.70 -13.26 12.02
N PHE A 77 4.38 -14.04 12.85
CA PHE A 77 3.76 -15.09 13.66
C PHE A 77 4.53 -15.26 14.98
N ASN A 78 3.83 -15.35 16.10
CA ASN A 78 4.40 -15.54 17.43
C ASN A 78 5.58 -14.59 17.72
N ASP A 79 5.36 -13.27 17.50
CA ASP A 79 6.36 -12.18 17.65
C ASP A 79 7.64 -12.32 16.79
N GLN A 80 7.65 -13.22 15.82
CA GLN A 80 8.76 -13.43 14.89
C GLN A 80 8.29 -13.33 13.44
N VAL A 81 9.21 -13.41 12.50
CA VAL A 81 8.88 -13.44 11.07
C VAL A 81 9.27 -14.78 10.47
N ILE A 82 8.30 -15.44 9.86
CA ILE A 82 8.49 -16.60 9.00
C ILE A 82 8.76 -16.10 7.59
N VAL A 83 9.74 -16.69 6.91
CA VAL A 83 10.06 -16.37 5.52
C VAL A 83 10.21 -17.66 4.71
N ALA A 84 9.72 -17.62 3.47
CA ALA A 84 9.99 -18.66 2.49
C ALA A 84 10.86 -18.08 1.37
N MET A 85 11.93 -18.77 1.00
CA MET A 85 12.83 -18.39 -0.08
C MET A 85 13.53 -19.62 -0.68
N GLY A 86 13.53 -19.72 -2.01
CA GLY A 86 14.26 -20.74 -2.72
C GLY A 86 13.87 -22.19 -2.38
N GLY A 87 12.64 -22.41 -1.91
CA GLY A 87 12.08 -23.70 -1.52
C GLY A 87 12.33 -24.09 -0.07
N ASP A 88 12.86 -23.20 0.75
CA ASP A 88 13.07 -23.42 2.19
C ASP A 88 12.25 -22.45 3.01
N ILE A 89 11.88 -22.84 4.23
CA ILE A 89 11.20 -21.99 5.20
C ILE A 89 12.14 -21.75 6.37
N HIS A 90 12.22 -20.48 6.76
CA HIS A 90 13.02 -20.01 7.89
C HIS A 90 12.17 -19.15 8.82
N TYR A 91 12.59 -19.00 10.06
CA TYR A 91 12.05 -17.99 10.94
C TYR A 91 13.17 -17.22 11.63
N GLY A 92 12.87 -16.02 12.09
CA GLY A 92 13.86 -15.19 12.77
C GLY A 92 13.25 -13.97 13.47
N THR A 93 14.08 -13.38 14.33
CA THR A 93 13.80 -12.13 15.04
C THR A 93 14.51 -10.97 14.36
N THR A 94 14.44 -9.79 14.96
CA THR A 94 15.12 -8.56 14.49
C THR A 94 16.65 -8.63 14.50
N SER A 95 17.23 -9.69 15.06
CA SER A 95 18.69 -9.88 15.15
C SER A 95 19.05 -11.36 15.16
N GLY A 96 20.29 -11.66 14.84
CA GLY A 96 20.82 -13.03 14.81
C GLY A 96 20.64 -13.72 13.45
N SER A 97 20.89 -15.03 13.42
CA SER A 97 20.75 -15.86 12.21
C SER A 97 19.31 -16.30 12.04
N TRP A 98 18.91 -16.49 10.79
CA TRP A 98 17.67 -17.18 10.46
C TRP A 98 17.78 -18.68 10.78
N THR A 99 16.73 -19.25 11.34
CA THR A 99 16.65 -20.68 11.63
C THR A 99 15.83 -21.36 10.55
N THR A 100 16.42 -22.35 9.86
CA THR A 100 15.73 -23.15 8.84
C THR A 100 14.86 -24.21 9.52
N ILE A 101 13.60 -24.31 9.14
CA ILE A 101 12.62 -25.27 9.69
C ILE A 101 12.06 -26.24 8.65
N ALA A 102 12.12 -25.90 7.36
CA ALA A 102 11.77 -26.81 6.28
C ALA A 102 12.66 -26.56 5.06
N THR A 103 12.90 -27.59 4.27
CA THR A 103 13.72 -27.55 3.06
C THR A 103 13.09 -28.37 1.94
N GLY A 104 13.48 -28.10 0.69
CA GLY A 104 13.10 -28.95 -0.44
C GLY A 104 11.64 -28.79 -0.90
N LEU A 105 10.96 -27.72 -0.56
CA LEU A 105 9.55 -27.51 -0.89
C LEU A 105 9.31 -27.15 -2.38
N GLY A 106 10.39 -27.03 -3.17
CA GLY A 106 10.30 -26.62 -4.57
C GLY A 106 10.29 -25.09 -4.73
N THR A 107 9.96 -24.62 -5.93
CA THR A 107 10.04 -23.19 -6.27
C THR A 107 8.78 -22.71 -6.96
N SER A 108 8.40 -21.49 -6.68
CA SER A 108 7.24 -20.82 -7.26
C SER A 108 7.64 -19.58 -8.04
N THR A 109 6.84 -19.23 -9.02
CA THR A 109 6.90 -17.93 -9.72
C THR A 109 5.98 -16.89 -9.07
N ILE A 110 5.10 -17.32 -8.16
CA ILE A 110 4.14 -16.45 -7.45
C ILE A 110 4.48 -16.39 -5.97
N ALA A 111 4.01 -15.34 -5.28
CA ALA A 111 4.05 -15.28 -3.83
C ALA A 111 3.16 -16.39 -3.22
N TYR A 112 3.58 -16.89 -2.06
CA TYR A 112 2.80 -17.89 -1.33
C TYR A 112 1.64 -17.22 -0.60
N ASP A 113 0.49 -17.90 -0.53
CA ASP A 113 -0.62 -17.53 0.31
C ASP A 113 -0.52 -18.18 1.69
N PHE A 114 -1.09 -17.55 2.70
CA PHE A 114 -1.06 -18.07 4.06
C PHE A 114 -2.32 -17.72 4.83
N GLU A 115 -2.55 -18.49 5.91
CA GLU A 115 -3.57 -18.22 6.91
C GLU A 115 -3.07 -18.48 8.31
N LYS A 116 -3.34 -17.56 9.22
CA LYS A 116 -3.14 -17.72 10.67
C LYS A 116 -4.45 -18.20 11.27
N TYR A 117 -4.41 -19.29 12.01
CA TYR A 117 -5.62 -19.89 12.57
C TYR A 117 -5.36 -20.54 13.91
N ASN A 118 -6.45 -20.77 14.66
CA ASN A 118 -6.40 -21.47 15.93
C ASN A 118 -7.50 -22.53 15.94
N PHE A 119 -7.13 -23.77 15.73
CA PHE A 119 -7.99 -24.92 15.93
C PHE A 119 -7.59 -25.60 17.25
N ASN A 120 -8.59 -25.90 18.08
CA ASN A 120 -8.40 -26.59 19.35
C ASN A 120 -7.44 -25.90 20.33
N GLY A 121 -7.33 -24.55 20.28
CA GLY A 121 -6.53 -23.76 21.22
C GLY A 121 -5.04 -23.70 20.89
N THR A 122 -4.61 -24.18 19.72
CA THR A 122 -3.22 -24.07 19.25
C THR A 122 -3.15 -23.08 18.09
N ASP A 123 -2.37 -22.03 18.25
CA ASP A 123 -2.09 -21.10 17.16
C ASP A 123 -1.16 -21.74 16.14
N LYS A 124 -1.56 -21.70 14.88
CA LYS A 124 -0.80 -22.20 13.74
C LYS A 124 -0.84 -21.24 12.57
N VAL A 125 0.14 -21.36 11.69
CA VAL A 125 0.15 -20.77 10.35
C VAL A 125 0.16 -21.89 9.33
N ILE A 126 -0.66 -21.78 8.29
CA ILE A 126 -0.59 -22.65 7.12
C ILE A 126 -0.12 -21.84 5.93
N ILE A 127 0.78 -22.40 5.12
CA ILE A 127 1.36 -21.79 3.93
C ILE A 127 1.01 -22.66 2.71
N ALA A 128 0.36 -22.06 1.72
CA ALA A 128 0.06 -22.66 0.43
C ALA A 128 1.08 -22.19 -0.61
N THR A 129 1.81 -23.11 -1.22
CA THR A 129 2.94 -22.80 -2.11
C THR A 129 2.57 -22.83 -3.59
N GLY A 130 1.47 -23.50 -3.96
CA GLY A 130 1.04 -23.70 -5.35
C GLY A 130 1.81 -24.77 -6.13
N HIS A 131 2.84 -25.39 -5.54
CA HIS A 131 3.65 -26.43 -6.23
C HIS A 131 4.08 -27.61 -5.33
N SER A 132 3.77 -27.54 -4.05
CA SER A 132 3.93 -28.63 -3.08
C SER A 132 2.72 -28.70 -2.16
N ALA A 133 2.65 -29.71 -1.29
CA ALA A 133 1.67 -29.76 -0.22
C ALA A 133 1.76 -28.49 0.64
N ALA A 134 0.63 -27.96 1.10
CA ALA A 134 0.64 -26.88 2.06
C ALA A 134 1.35 -27.31 3.35
N GLN A 135 2.00 -26.37 4.03
CA GLN A 135 2.79 -26.62 5.23
C GLN A 135 2.13 -25.92 6.41
N THR A 136 1.92 -26.61 7.52
CA THR A 136 1.53 -26.00 8.80
C THR A 136 2.75 -25.77 9.67
N ILE A 137 2.73 -24.69 10.43
CA ILE A 137 3.78 -24.31 11.38
C ILE A 137 3.10 -23.95 12.69
N ASP A 138 3.50 -24.57 13.77
CA ASP A 138 3.00 -24.31 15.12
C ASP A 138 3.89 -23.30 15.88
N THR A 139 3.49 -22.95 17.09
CA THR A 139 4.27 -22.04 17.96
C THR A 139 5.58 -22.63 18.47
N SER A 140 5.79 -23.95 18.31
CA SER A 140 7.04 -24.65 18.60
C SER A 140 7.96 -24.73 17.37
N TRP A 141 7.56 -24.14 16.26
CA TRP A 141 8.27 -24.14 14.96
C TRP A 141 8.36 -25.52 14.30
N THR A 142 7.43 -26.43 14.66
CA THR A 142 7.29 -27.72 13.97
C THR A 142 6.56 -27.48 12.65
N VAL A 143 7.09 -28.07 11.58
CA VAL A 143 6.51 -27.97 10.24
C VAL A 143 5.96 -29.33 9.83
N ASP A 144 4.68 -29.39 9.51
CA ASP A 144 4.00 -30.59 9.07
C ASP A 144 3.31 -30.35 7.71
N PRO A 145 3.54 -31.23 6.71
CA PRO A 145 2.84 -31.14 5.43
C PRO A 145 1.39 -31.64 5.56
N ILE A 146 0.48 -31.02 4.83
CA ILE A 146 -0.92 -31.45 4.73
C ILE A 146 -1.01 -32.73 3.90
N ASN A 147 -1.30 -33.86 4.54
CA ASN A 147 -1.27 -35.22 3.98
C ASN A 147 -2.52 -36.00 4.33
N ALA A 148 -3.68 -35.62 4.33
CA ALA A 148 -4.91 -36.41 4.55
C ALA A 148 -4.79 -37.45 5.68
N THR A 149 -4.30 -37.03 6.86
CA THR A 149 -4.04 -37.98 7.98
C THR A 149 -5.31 -38.59 8.54
N GLY A 150 -6.44 -37.84 8.52
CA GLY A 150 -7.76 -38.32 8.93
C GLY A 150 -8.51 -39.11 7.87
N GLY A 151 -8.00 -39.19 6.65
CA GLY A 151 -8.63 -39.85 5.51
C GLY A 151 -9.02 -38.91 4.37
N GLY A 152 -9.61 -39.48 3.31
CA GLY A 152 -9.94 -38.71 2.11
C GLY A 152 -8.74 -38.43 1.20
N THR A 153 -8.77 -37.35 0.44
CA THR A 153 -7.70 -36.94 -0.48
C THR A 153 -7.30 -35.52 -0.24
N ALA A 154 -6.05 -35.29 0.15
CA ALA A 154 -5.49 -33.98 0.35
C ALA A 154 -5.44 -33.17 -0.95
N PRO A 155 -5.57 -31.83 -0.90
CA PRO A 155 -5.44 -30.96 -2.06
C PRO A 155 -4.00 -31.04 -2.60
N THR A 156 -3.87 -31.24 -3.91
CA THR A 156 -2.56 -31.29 -4.55
C THR A 156 -2.14 -29.90 -4.97
N ASN A 157 -1.05 -29.39 -4.38
CA ASN A 157 -0.44 -28.10 -4.69
C ASN A 157 -1.42 -26.91 -4.60
N PRO A 158 -2.07 -26.69 -3.47
CA PRO A 158 -2.99 -25.57 -3.32
C PRO A 158 -2.23 -24.24 -3.39
N LYS A 159 -2.85 -23.24 -4.03
CA LYS A 159 -2.33 -21.87 -4.12
C LYS A 159 -2.91 -20.95 -3.06
N PHE A 160 -4.13 -21.22 -2.64
CA PHE A 160 -4.89 -20.36 -1.71
C PHE A 160 -5.41 -21.19 -0.55
N VAL A 161 -5.36 -20.58 0.62
CA VAL A 161 -5.79 -21.22 1.87
C VAL A 161 -6.51 -20.20 2.76
N LYS A 162 -7.62 -20.61 3.40
CA LYS A 162 -8.36 -19.75 4.32
C LYS A 162 -9.14 -20.56 5.34
N ALA A 163 -9.06 -20.18 6.61
CA ALA A 163 -9.88 -20.75 7.68
C ALA A 163 -11.27 -20.08 7.70
N PHE A 164 -12.33 -20.89 7.71
CA PHE A 164 -13.71 -20.41 7.83
C PHE A 164 -14.57 -21.45 8.52
N GLN A 165 -15.37 -21.04 9.53
CA GLN A 165 -16.28 -21.91 10.30
C GLN A 165 -15.61 -23.20 10.80
N ASN A 166 -14.42 -23.07 11.36
CA ASN A 166 -13.57 -24.15 11.87
C ASN A 166 -13.10 -25.17 10.81
N HIS A 167 -13.32 -24.95 9.54
CA HIS A 167 -12.77 -25.72 8.42
C HIS A 167 -11.63 -24.96 7.78
N MET A 168 -10.66 -25.68 7.22
CA MET A 168 -9.63 -25.10 6.38
C MET A 168 -10.01 -25.30 4.91
N PHE A 169 -10.10 -24.20 4.16
CA PHE A 169 -10.44 -24.18 2.75
C PHE A 169 -9.19 -24.06 1.91
N TYR A 170 -9.12 -24.87 0.85
CA TYR A 170 -8.00 -24.92 -0.10
C TYR A 170 -8.51 -24.72 -1.51
N ALA A 171 -7.84 -23.86 -2.28
CA ALA A 171 -8.22 -23.57 -3.66
C ALA A 171 -6.99 -23.40 -4.57
N GLY A 172 -7.23 -23.33 -5.89
CA GLY A 172 -6.18 -23.15 -6.88
C GLY A 172 -5.23 -24.35 -7.00
N ALA A 173 -5.65 -25.53 -6.56
CA ALA A 173 -4.93 -26.79 -6.70
C ALA A 173 -4.86 -27.24 -8.17
N THR A 174 -4.57 -28.52 -8.43
CA THR A 174 -4.55 -29.12 -9.78
C THR A 174 -5.83 -28.85 -10.56
N ASN A 175 -6.99 -28.80 -9.86
CA ASN A 175 -8.25 -28.33 -10.42
C ASN A 175 -8.52 -26.89 -9.95
N PRO A 176 -8.27 -25.87 -10.78
CA PRO A 176 -8.33 -24.47 -10.35
C PRO A 176 -9.74 -23.95 -10.03
N GLN A 177 -10.78 -24.69 -10.43
CA GLN A 177 -12.19 -24.35 -10.18
C GLN A 177 -12.76 -25.06 -8.94
N GLU A 178 -11.97 -25.89 -8.28
CA GLU A 178 -12.41 -26.65 -7.12
C GLU A 178 -11.91 -26.01 -5.82
N VAL A 179 -12.80 -25.95 -4.85
CA VAL A 179 -12.51 -25.55 -3.48
C VAL A 179 -12.77 -26.77 -2.59
N LEU A 180 -11.71 -27.28 -1.96
CA LEU A 180 -11.79 -28.35 -0.97
C LEU A 180 -11.83 -27.74 0.41
N PHE A 181 -12.50 -28.38 1.35
CA PHE A 181 -12.45 -28.02 2.75
C PHE A 181 -12.28 -29.24 3.65
N SER A 182 -11.51 -29.06 4.72
CA SER A 182 -11.21 -30.10 5.70
C SER A 182 -12.41 -30.40 6.61
N ALA A 183 -12.33 -31.45 7.39
CA ALA A 183 -13.22 -31.68 8.53
C ALA A 183 -13.07 -30.52 9.56
N PRO A 184 -14.08 -30.25 10.39
CA PRO A 184 -14.01 -29.18 11.37
C PRO A 184 -12.92 -29.45 12.41
N PHE A 185 -12.18 -28.41 12.78
CA PHE A 185 -11.06 -28.42 13.73
C PHE A 185 -9.87 -29.34 13.34
N ALA A 186 -9.81 -29.81 12.09
CA ALA A 186 -8.73 -30.63 11.58
C ALA A 186 -8.33 -30.15 10.18
N GLU A 187 -7.16 -29.55 10.05
CA GLU A 187 -6.68 -28.96 8.80
C GLU A 187 -6.28 -29.99 7.73
N ASP A 188 -6.04 -31.24 8.12
CA ASP A 188 -5.50 -32.33 7.30
C ASP A 188 -6.43 -33.56 7.19
N ASP A 189 -7.64 -33.47 7.68
CA ASP A 189 -8.67 -34.50 7.52
C ASP A 189 -9.64 -34.14 6.39
N PHE A 190 -9.66 -34.97 5.35
CA PHE A 190 -10.52 -34.82 4.17
C PHE A 190 -11.57 -35.93 4.03
N ASN A 191 -11.86 -36.63 5.13
CA ASN A 191 -12.89 -37.66 5.15
C ASN A 191 -14.29 -37.02 5.15
N THR A 192 -15.09 -37.34 4.15
CA THR A 192 -16.45 -36.81 4.03
C THR A 192 -17.39 -37.27 5.14
N ALA A 193 -17.09 -38.41 5.78
CA ALA A 193 -17.86 -38.89 6.93
C ALA A 193 -17.63 -38.01 8.17
N ASP A 194 -16.50 -37.31 8.25
CA ASP A 194 -16.13 -36.43 9.34
C ASP A 194 -16.46 -34.96 9.05
N GLY A 195 -17.10 -34.67 7.92
CA GLY A 195 -17.61 -33.36 7.55
C GLY A 195 -16.72 -32.58 6.59
N ALA A 196 -15.68 -33.21 5.99
CA ALA A 196 -14.94 -32.63 4.89
C ALA A 196 -15.74 -32.68 3.57
N GLY A 197 -15.33 -31.90 2.58
CA GLY A 197 -15.97 -31.91 1.27
C GLY A 197 -15.30 -31.01 0.25
N SER A 198 -15.94 -30.91 -0.89
CA SER A 198 -15.54 -29.99 -1.95
C SER A 198 -16.75 -29.49 -2.72
N PHE A 199 -16.56 -28.35 -3.39
CA PHE A 199 -17.50 -27.83 -4.37
C PHE A 199 -16.75 -27.19 -5.53
N LYS A 200 -17.43 -27.03 -6.67
CA LYS A 200 -16.86 -26.42 -7.87
C LYS A 200 -17.56 -25.11 -8.17
N VAL A 201 -16.79 -24.16 -8.66
CA VAL A 201 -17.24 -22.89 -9.21
C VAL A 201 -16.97 -22.85 -10.72
N ASP A 202 -17.64 -21.95 -11.45
CA ASP A 202 -17.58 -21.94 -12.92
C ASP A 202 -16.34 -21.21 -13.48
N SER A 203 -15.43 -20.74 -12.63
CA SER A 203 -14.24 -19.98 -13.04
C SER A 203 -13.06 -20.30 -12.13
N ASN A 204 -11.83 -20.06 -12.62
CA ASN A 204 -10.63 -20.31 -11.85
C ASN A 204 -10.56 -19.43 -10.60
N VAL A 205 -10.30 -20.03 -9.46
CA VAL A 205 -10.15 -19.31 -8.20
C VAL A 205 -8.81 -18.56 -8.20
N VAL A 206 -8.85 -17.30 -7.82
CA VAL A 206 -7.71 -16.38 -7.75
C VAL A 206 -7.40 -15.97 -6.31
N GLY A 207 -8.34 -16.13 -5.39
CA GLY A 207 -8.13 -15.82 -3.97
C GLY A 207 -9.34 -16.13 -3.11
N LEU A 208 -9.09 -16.23 -1.82
CA LEU A 208 -10.10 -16.46 -0.79
C LEU A 208 -10.00 -15.35 0.27
N ARG A 209 -11.15 -14.88 0.77
CA ARG A 209 -11.18 -13.91 1.89
C ARG A 209 -12.42 -14.10 2.74
N VAL A 210 -12.24 -14.18 4.04
CA VAL A 210 -13.36 -14.14 4.99
C VAL A 210 -13.71 -12.68 5.28
N PHE A 211 -14.97 -12.34 5.16
CA PHE A 211 -15.48 -11.01 5.47
C PHE A 211 -16.92 -11.10 5.96
N ARG A 212 -17.24 -10.44 7.06
CA ARG A 212 -18.57 -10.43 7.70
C ARG A 212 -19.19 -11.82 7.88
N ASN A 213 -18.39 -12.77 8.33
CA ASN A 213 -18.79 -14.16 8.54
C ASN A 213 -19.28 -14.89 7.28
N GLU A 214 -18.79 -14.48 6.12
CA GLU A 214 -18.97 -15.15 4.82
C GLU A 214 -17.58 -15.38 4.20
N LEU A 215 -17.38 -16.49 3.51
CA LEU A 215 -16.16 -16.74 2.74
C LEU A 215 -16.37 -16.29 1.30
N PHE A 216 -15.68 -15.24 0.89
CA PHE A 216 -15.68 -14.79 -0.50
C PHE A 216 -14.64 -15.56 -1.31
N ILE A 217 -15.07 -16.03 -2.47
CA ILE A 217 -14.27 -16.78 -3.44
C ILE A 217 -14.13 -15.91 -4.67
N PHE A 218 -12.95 -15.34 -4.83
CA PHE A 218 -12.63 -14.49 -5.97
C PHE A 218 -12.13 -15.35 -7.12
N CYS A 219 -12.79 -15.21 -8.27
CA CYS A 219 -12.39 -15.88 -9.50
C CYS A 219 -11.95 -14.86 -10.56
N GLU A 220 -11.43 -15.34 -11.69
CA GLU A 220 -10.92 -14.49 -12.77
C GLU A 220 -11.98 -13.55 -13.36
N ASP A 221 -13.24 -14.01 -13.49
CA ASP A 221 -14.33 -13.28 -14.16
C ASP A 221 -15.57 -13.06 -13.27
N ARG A 222 -15.60 -13.61 -12.05
CA ARG A 222 -16.76 -13.55 -11.14
C ARG A 222 -16.36 -13.70 -9.69
N ILE A 223 -17.31 -13.43 -8.79
CA ILE A 223 -17.11 -13.58 -7.35
C ILE A 223 -18.28 -14.36 -6.78
N TYR A 224 -17.95 -15.35 -5.94
CA TYR A 224 -18.92 -16.11 -5.15
C TYR A 224 -18.74 -15.82 -3.67
N LYS A 225 -19.73 -16.17 -2.88
CA LYS A 225 -19.64 -16.27 -1.43
C LYS A 225 -20.19 -17.58 -0.95
N LEU A 226 -19.53 -18.15 0.05
CA LEU A 226 -19.99 -19.29 0.79
C LEU A 226 -20.63 -18.79 2.10
N ILE A 227 -21.85 -19.20 2.33
CA ILE A 227 -22.61 -18.96 3.56
C ILE A 227 -22.90 -20.28 4.23
N GLY A 228 -23.18 -20.25 5.53
CA GLY A 228 -23.45 -21.42 6.34
C GLY A 228 -22.55 -21.48 7.56
N SER A 229 -22.84 -22.39 8.47
CA SER A 229 -22.13 -22.56 9.73
C SER A 229 -21.42 -23.93 9.84
N SER A 230 -21.74 -24.84 8.95
CA SER A 230 -21.17 -26.19 8.91
C SER A 230 -21.26 -26.79 7.52
N SER A 231 -20.56 -27.89 7.27
CA SER A 231 -20.60 -28.62 6.01
C SER A 231 -22.00 -29.07 5.57
N ALA A 232 -22.94 -29.19 6.53
CA ALA A 232 -24.30 -29.62 6.25
C ALA A 232 -25.18 -28.50 5.65
N ASP A 233 -24.84 -27.22 5.89
CA ASP A 233 -25.61 -26.05 5.46
C ASP A 233 -24.80 -25.09 4.56
N PHE A 234 -23.58 -25.45 4.18
CA PHE A 234 -22.80 -24.64 3.26
C PHE A 234 -23.49 -24.47 1.91
N ALA A 235 -23.69 -23.22 1.51
CA ALA A 235 -24.29 -22.85 0.25
C ALA A 235 -23.47 -21.80 -0.48
N VAL A 236 -23.10 -22.10 -1.73
CA VAL A 236 -22.37 -21.18 -2.61
C VAL A 236 -23.38 -20.28 -3.32
N GLN A 237 -23.18 -18.97 -3.23
CA GLN A 237 -24.00 -17.94 -3.88
C GLN A 237 -23.12 -17.08 -4.79
N GLU A 238 -23.60 -16.81 -5.98
CA GLU A 238 -22.93 -15.87 -6.88
C GLU A 238 -23.20 -14.43 -6.42
N VAL A 239 -22.14 -13.63 -6.26
CA VAL A 239 -22.20 -12.21 -5.90
C VAL A 239 -22.24 -11.34 -7.15
N THR A 240 -21.38 -11.64 -8.13
CA THR A 240 -21.32 -10.90 -9.39
C THR A 240 -20.82 -11.77 -10.54
N ARG A 241 -21.29 -11.44 -11.76
CA ARG A 241 -20.78 -11.94 -13.04
C ARG A 241 -20.02 -10.84 -13.76
N ASN A 242 -19.03 -11.21 -14.57
CA ASN A 242 -18.22 -10.29 -15.37
C ASN A 242 -17.34 -9.30 -14.57
N ILE A 243 -17.27 -9.45 -13.25
CA ILE A 243 -16.36 -8.70 -12.40
C ILE A 243 -15.64 -9.73 -11.53
N GLY A 244 -14.40 -10.02 -11.87
CA GLY A 244 -13.54 -10.92 -11.14
C GLY A 244 -12.35 -10.18 -10.53
N CYS A 245 -11.43 -10.95 -9.95
CA CYS A 245 -10.19 -10.45 -9.40
C CYS A 245 -9.02 -10.86 -10.32
N ARG A 246 -8.10 -9.93 -10.59
CA ARG A 246 -6.93 -10.20 -11.44
C ARG A 246 -5.82 -10.91 -10.69
N ASP A 247 -5.68 -10.65 -9.36
CA ASP A 247 -4.61 -11.21 -8.53
C ASP A 247 -5.02 -11.26 -7.07
N GLY A 248 -4.87 -12.43 -6.42
CA GLY A 248 -5.23 -12.66 -5.02
C GLY A 248 -4.40 -11.83 -4.03
N GLY A 249 -3.15 -11.50 -4.37
CA GLY A 249 -2.29 -10.65 -3.55
C GLY A 249 -2.78 -9.20 -3.41
N SER A 250 -3.80 -8.81 -4.20
CA SER A 250 -4.44 -7.49 -4.09
C SER A 250 -5.58 -7.42 -3.10
N ILE A 251 -6.07 -8.55 -2.59
CA ILE A 251 -7.30 -8.64 -1.78
C ILE A 251 -6.99 -8.28 -0.33
N GLN A 252 -7.56 -7.18 0.17
CA GLN A 252 -7.40 -6.73 1.56
C GLN A 252 -8.72 -6.21 2.15
N GLU A 253 -8.85 -6.33 3.47
CA GLU A 253 -9.94 -5.71 4.21
C GLU A 253 -9.52 -4.33 4.72
N ILE A 254 -10.30 -3.31 4.39
CA ILE A 254 -10.08 -1.93 4.83
C ILE A 254 -11.40 -1.19 5.02
N GLY A 255 -11.53 -0.44 6.11
CA GLY A 255 -12.70 0.41 6.36
C GLY A 255 -14.03 -0.35 6.45
N GLY A 256 -14.00 -1.64 6.80
CA GLY A 256 -15.20 -2.49 6.86
C GLY A 256 -15.73 -2.94 5.50
N ASP A 257 -14.87 -2.95 4.48
CA ASP A 257 -15.10 -3.50 3.15
C ASP A 257 -13.87 -4.27 2.66
N VAL A 258 -13.98 -5.01 1.57
CA VAL A 258 -12.86 -5.72 0.94
C VAL A 258 -12.52 -5.06 -0.39
N ILE A 259 -11.28 -4.57 -0.51
CA ILE A 259 -10.73 -4.03 -1.75
C ILE A 259 -9.99 -5.12 -2.54
N PHE A 260 -10.10 -5.10 -3.86
CA PHE A 260 -9.44 -6.02 -4.77
C PHE A 260 -9.18 -5.39 -6.14
N LEU A 261 -8.24 -5.93 -6.89
CA LEU A 261 -7.89 -5.51 -8.24
C LEU A 261 -8.81 -6.22 -9.26
N ALA A 262 -9.77 -5.50 -9.79
CA ALA A 262 -10.64 -5.95 -10.89
C ALA A 262 -10.01 -5.61 -12.26
N PRO A 263 -10.56 -6.14 -13.38
CA PRO A 263 -10.05 -5.84 -14.72
C PRO A 263 -10.01 -4.35 -15.09
N ASP A 264 -10.91 -3.54 -14.53
CA ASP A 264 -11.06 -2.12 -14.80
C ASP A 264 -10.56 -1.20 -13.68
N GLY A 265 -9.92 -1.75 -12.66
CA GLY A 265 -9.32 -1.00 -11.56
C GLY A 265 -9.58 -1.59 -10.17
N LEU A 266 -9.24 -0.85 -9.12
CA LEU A 266 -9.56 -1.25 -7.76
C LEU A 266 -11.06 -1.09 -7.50
N ARG A 267 -11.66 -2.12 -6.91
CA ARG A 267 -13.08 -2.17 -6.54
C ARG A 267 -13.24 -2.65 -5.11
N THR A 268 -14.43 -2.44 -4.56
CA THR A 268 -14.80 -2.98 -3.25
C THR A 268 -16.00 -3.94 -3.38
N ILE A 269 -16.11 -4.88 -2.44
CA ILE A 269 -17.22 -5.86 -2.42
C ILE A 269 -18.57 -5.15 -2.23
N ALA A 270 -18.68 -4.20 -1.29
CA ALA A 270 -19.93 -3.47 -1.07
C ALA A 270 -20.35 -2.66 -2.31
N GLY A 271 -19.37 -2.12 -3.06
CA GLY A 271 -19.62 -1.44 -4.33
C GLY A 271 -20.11 -2.38 -5.41
N THR A 272 -19.64 -3.64 -5.46
CA THR A 272 -20.06 -4.63 -6.47
C THR A 272 -21.40 -5.28 -6.15
N ALA A 273 -21.75 -5.44 -4.87
CA ALA A 273 -22.98 -6.08 -4.43
C ALA A 273 -24.25 -5.20 -4.57
N ARG A 274 -24.12 -3.91 -4.81
CA ARG A 274 -25.24 -3.00 -5.07
C ARG A 274 -25.70 -3.11 -6.53
N ILE A 275 -26.30 -4.23 -6.88
CA ILE A 275 -26.92 -4.44 -8.20
C ILE A 275 -28.20 -3.62 -8.26
N GLY A 276 -28.17 -2.49 -8.92
CA GLY A 276 -29.36 -1.64 -9.16
C GLY A 276 -29.08 -0.14 -9.22
N ASP A 277 -27.93 0.33 -8.80
CA ASP A 277 -27.56 1.75 -8.89
C ASP A 277 -26.31 1.94 -9.76
N VAL A 278 -26.37 2.93 -10.63
CA VAL A 278 -25.51 3.16 -11.81
C VAL A 278 -24.06 3.57 -11.45
N GLU A 279 -23.66 3.58 -10.18
CA GLU A 279 -22.30 3.96 -9.75
C GLU A 279 -21.41 2.78 -9.34
N LEU A 280 -21.39 1.73 -10.14
CA LEU A 280 -20.42 0.64 -10.03
C LEU A 280 -19.06 1.05 -10.62
N GLY A 281 -18.57 2.21 -10.21
CA GLY A 281 -17.28 2.71 -10.67
C GLY A 281 -16.11 2.07 -9.91
N SER A 282 -15.02 1.84 -10.63
CA SER A 282 -13.72 1.63 -9.99
C SER A 282 -13.40 2.80 -9.04
N ILE A 283 -12.98 2.49 -7.81
CA ILE A 283 -12.55 3.51 -6.83
C ILE A 283 -11.23 4.16 -7.23
N SER A 284 -10.46 3.53 -8.11
CA SER A 284 -9.14 3.98 -8.60
C SER A 284 -9.19 4.74 -9.93
N ARG A 285 -10.36 5.14 -10.40
CA ARG A 285 -10.52 5.81 -11.72
C ARG A 285 -9.58 7.02 -11.88
N GLN A 286 -9.32 7.76 -10.81
CA GLN A 286 -8.41 8.92 -10.85
C GLN A 286 -6.96 8.55 -11.17
N ILE A 287 -6.55 7.30 -10.93
CA ILE A 287 -5.20 6.80 -11.18
C ILE A 287 -5.18 5.68 -12.22
N GLN A 288 -6.15 5.63 -13.13
CA GLN A 288 -6.30 4.52 -14.10
C GLN A 288 -5.00 4.23 -14.85
N ALA A 289 -4.25 5.24 -15.25
CA ALA A 289 -2.96 5.08 -15.92
C ALA A 289 -1.94 4.27 -15.09
N ARG A 290 -2.03 4.26 -13.75
CA ARG A 290 -1.20 3.41 -12.89
C ARG A 290 -1.71 1.98 -12.82
N ILE A 291 -3.02 1.81 -12.84
CA ILE A 291 -3.65 0.48 -12.85
C ILE A 291 -3.32 -0.26 -14.14
N ASP A 292 -3.32 0.45 -15.27
CA ASP A 292 -3.01 -0.13 -16.59
C ASP A 292 -1.54 -0.56 -16.73
N GLU A 293 -0.63 0.00 -15.92
CA GLU A 293 0.79 -0.39 -15.85
C GLU A 293 1.02 -1.70 -15.08
N ILE A 294 0.03 -2.22 -14.33
CA ILE A 294 0.21 -3.37 -13.43
C ILE A 294 0.49 -4.64 -14.23
N THR A 295 1.65 -5.22 -13.98
CA THR A 295 2.00 -6.57 -14.43
C THR A 295 1.62 -7.57 -13.34
N LEU A 296 0.85 -8.61 -13.70
CA LEU A 296 0.37 -9.64 -12.77
C LEU A 296 1.47 -10.68 -12.49
N ASP A 297 2.60 -10.22 -12.01
CA ASP A 297 3.73 -11.03 -11.61
C ASP A 297 4.10 -10.59 -10.19
N ARG A 298 3.73 -11.37 -9.19
CA ARG A 298 3.97 -11.05 -7.76
C ARG A 298 3.36 -9.71 -7.30
N VAL A 299 2.07 -9.53 -7.53
CA VAL A 299 1.32 -8.44 -6.90
C VAL A 299 1.21 -8.72 -5.40
N SER A 300 1.48 -7.71 -4.59
CA SER A 300 1.41 -7.82 -3.13
C SER A 300 0.77 -6.57 -2.54
N SER A 301 -0.03 -6.74 -1.50
CA SER A 301 -0.69 -5.60 -0.84
C SER A 301 -0.74 -5.79 0.66
N LEU A 302 -0.84 -4.68 1.37
CA LEU A 302 -1.04 -4.66 2.82
C LEU A 302 -1.91 -3.48 3.23
N VAL A 303 -2.43 -3.54 4.44
CA VAL A 303 -3.17 -2.46 5.09
C VAL A 303 -2.40 -1.98 6.31
N ILE A 304 -2.25 -0.66 6.43
CA ILE A 304 -1.75 0.03 7.62
C ILE A 304 -2.97 0.60 8.34
N ARG A 305 -3.33 0.00 9.48
CA ARG A 305 -4.62 0.24 10.15
C ARG A 305 -4.69 1.63 10.77
N ASP A 306 -3.61 2.08 11.41
CA ASP A 306 -3.52 3.39 12.07
C ASP A 306 -3.64 4.56 11.08
N LYS A 307 -3.30 4.33 9.79
CA LYS A 307 -3.40 5.30 8.71
C LYS A 307 -4.62 5.12 7.81
N SER A 308 -5.47 4.11 8.06
CA SER A 308 -6.56 3.71 7.14
C SER A 308 -6.08 3.62 5.69
N GLN A 309 -4.93 2.97 5.50
CA GLN A 309 -4.17 3.01 4.26
C GLN A 309 -4.02 1.62 3.65
N TYR A 310 -4.36 1.50 2.38
CA TYR A 310 -4.09 0.36 1.51
C TYR A 310 -2.86 0.65 0.66
N ARG A 311 -1.91 -0.26 0.61
CA ARG A 311 -0.75 -0.19 -0.28
C ARG A 311 -0.72 -1.39 -1.19
N LEU A 312 -0.60 -1.14 -2.49
CA LEU A 312 -0.48 -2.16 -3.53
C LEU A 312 0.88 -2.02 -4.22
N PHE A 313 1.64 -3.10 -4.28
CA PHE A 313 2.94 -3.15 -4.95
C PHE A 313 2.90 -4.11 -6.11
N TYR A 314 3.54 -3.73 -7.20
CA TYR A 314 3.57 -4.51 -8.43
C TYR A 314 4.85 -4.25 -9.23
N PRO A 315 5.39 -5.27 -9.93
CA PRO A 315 6.46 -5.06 -10.89
C PRO A 315 5.92 -4.34 -12.14
N THR A 316 6.76 -3.55 -12.79
CA THR A 316 6.41 -2.87 -14.04
C THR A 316 6.78 -3.66 -15.28
N THR A 317 7.57 -4.72 -15.10
CA THR A 317 8.00 -5.63 -16.17
C THR A 317 8.04 -7.03 -15.58
N ALA A 318 7.44 -8.00 -16.25
CA ALA A 318 7.43 -9.41 -15.82
C ALA A 318 8.86 -9.93 -15.63
N GLY A 319 9.11 -10.61 -14.52
CA GLY A 319 10.42 -11.16 -14.16
C GLY A 319 11.51 -10.13 -13.82
N ALA A 320 11.20 -8.84 -13.85
CA ALA A 320 12.20 -7.80 -13.57
C ALA A 320 12.28 -7.51 -12.06
N GLN A 321 13.37 -7.90 -11.46
CA GLN A 321 13.69 -7.63 -10.04
C GLN A 321 13.92 -6.14 -9.72
N GLY A 322 13.87 -5.28 -10.71
CA GLY A 322 14.42 -3.93 -10.64
C GLY A 322 13.43 -2.77 -10.51
N SER A 323 12.17 -2.91 -10.86
CA SER A 323 11.28 -1.78 -11.13
C SER A 323 9.91 -1.90 -10.45
N ALA A 324 9.87 -2.27 -9.17
CA ALA A 324 8.60 -2.28 -8.44
C ALA A 324 8.10 -0.86 -8.21
N LYS A 325 6.81 -0.65 -8.48
CA LYS A 325 6.04 0.54 -8.14
C LYS A 325 5.00 0.18 -7.10
N GLY A 326 4.53 1.16 -6.37
CA GLY A 326 3.43 1.03 -5.44
C GLY A 326 2.41 2.14 -5.64
N VAL A 327 1.19 1.83 -5.27
CA VAL A 327 0.09 2.78 -5.12
C VAL A 327 -0.35 2.78 -3.67
N ILE A 328 -0.47 3.96 -3.11
CA ILE A 328 -1.02 4.18 -1.77
C ILE A 328 -2.45 4.71 -1.93
N GLY A 329 -3.41 4.06 -1.31
CA GLY A 329 -4.80 4.54 -1.22
C GLY A 329 -5.17 4.77 0.24
N VAL A 330 -5.62 5.97 0.57
CA VAL A 330 -6.04 6.34 1.93
C VAL A 330 -7.53 6.58 1.94
N LEU A 331 -8.24 5.83 2.79
CA LEU A 331 -9.68 6.01 2.98
C LEU A 331 -9.92 7.13 3.99
N LYS A 332 -10.43 8.25 3.53
CA LYS A 332 -10.73 9.42 4.37
C LYS A 332 -11.89 10.26 3.84
N ALA A 333 -12.37 11.17 4.68
CA ALA A 333 -13.30 12.20 4.22
C ALA A 333 -12.54 13.28 3.45
N ASN A 334 -13.00 13.60 2.25
CA ASN A 334 -12.44 14.70 1.46
C ASN A 334 -12.80 16.03 2.13
N VAL A 335 -11.79 16.84 2.43
CA VAL A 335 -11.94 18.10 3.17
C VAL A 335 -12.85 19.09 2.44
N ASN A 336 -12.87 19.06 1.11
CA ASN A 336 -13.62 20.02 0.30
C ASN A 336 -15.08 19.58 0.07
N THR A 337 -15.36 18.29 0.02
CA THR A 337 -16.70 17.74 -0.30
C THR A 337 -17.38 17.05 0.87
N GLY A 338 -16.64 16.67 1.91
CA GLY A 338 -17.12 15.89 3.06
C GLY A 338 -17.45 14.43 2.73
N GLN A 339 -17.29 14.00 1.48
CA GLN A 339 -17.53 12.61 1.07
C GLN A 339 -16.37 11.72 1.48
N ILE A 340 -16.70 10.52 1.99
CA ILE A 340 -15.70 9.50 2.29
C ILE A 340 -15.32 8.79 0.98
N GLY A 341 -14.03 8.71 0.71
CA GLY A 341 -13.51 8.08 -0.49
C GLY A 341 -12.01 7.82 -0.38
N PHE A 342 -11.46 7.22 -1.42
CA PHE A 342 -10.02 7.00 -1.51
C PHE A 342 -9.33 8.19 -2.17
N GLU A 343 -8.24 8.65 -1.55
CA GLU A 343 -7.24 9.50 -2.18
C GLU A 343 -5.99 8.68 -2.43
N PHE A 344 -5.40 8.81 -3.62
CA PHE A 344 -4.28 7.97 -4.05
C PHE A 344 -2.99 8.77 -4.22
N SER A 345 -1.86 8.06 -4.13
CA SER A 345 -0.52 8.55 -4.47
C SER A 345 0.38 7.43 -4.98
N ASP A 346 1.51 7.80 -5.59
CA ASP A 346 2.54 6.85 -6.06
C ASP A 346 3.60 6.60 -4.97
N MET A 347 4.03 5.35 -4.82
CA MET A 347 5.19 4.97 -4.03
C MET A 347 6.26 4.34 -4.93
N ILE A 348 7.48 4.85 -4.87
CA ILE A 348 8.61 4.38 -5.69
C ILE A 348 9.86 4.32 -4.82
N GLY A 349 10.72 3.32 -5.06
CA GLY A 349 12.00 3.19 -4.37
C GLY A 349 12.13 1.97 -3.48
N ILE A 350 11.02 1.24 -3.24
CA ILE A 350 11.04 -0.06 -2.58
C ILE A 350 10.50 -1.14 -3.52
N LYS A 351 10.90 -2.39 -3.27
CA LYS A 351 10.61 -3.54 -4.15
C LYS A 351 10.08 -4.72 -3.32
N PRO A 352 8.86 -4.65 -2.82
CA PRO A 352 8.24 -5.77 -2.13
C PRO A 352 7.92 -6.91 -3.11
N SER A 353 8.31 -8.14 -2.75
CA SER A 353 7.90 -9.37 -3.43
C SER A 353 6.70 -10.03 -2.73
N CYS A 354 6.59 -9.83 -1.43
CA CYS A 354 5.49 -10.26 -0.57
C CYS A 354 5.41 -9.32 0.63
N THR A 355 4.25 -9.22 1.26
CA THR A 355 4.01 -8.28 2.37
C THR A 355 3.14 -8.92 3.45
N ASP A 356 3.32 -8.51 4.71
CA ASP A 356 2.40 -8.78 5.81
C ASP A 356 2.34 -7.57 6.77
N SER A 357 1.20 -7.41 7.44
CA SER A 357 0.98 -6.38 8.47
C SER A 357 0.27 -6.99 9.64
N ASP A 358 0.96 -7.12 10.76
CA ASP A 358 0.45 -7.67 12.00
C ASP A 358 1.20 -7.09 13.21
N PHE A 359 0.94 -7.61 14.39
CA PHE A 359 1.53 -7.11 15.62
C PHE A 359 2.76 -7.93 16.04
N ILE A 360 3.83 -7.22 16.38
CA ILE A 360 5.00 -7.77 17.09
C ILE A 360 5.05 -7.04 18.43
N SER A 361 4.97 -7.78 19.53
CA SER A 361 4.98 -7.22 20.90
C SER A 361 3.99 -6.06 21.06
N ALA A 362 2.75 -6.24 20.56
CA ALA A 362 1.65 -5.28 20.57
C ALA A 362 1.88 -3.98 19.73
N VAL A 363 2.90 -3.94 18.88
CA VAL A 363 3.14 -2.83 17.94
C VAL A 363 2.80 -3.31 16.54
N GLU A 364 1.90 -2.58 15.85
CA GLU A 364 1.61 -2.86 14.45
C GLU A 364 2.88 -2.70 13.61
N THR A 365 3.30 -3.76 12.96
CA THR A 365 4.54 -3.84 12.18
C THR A 365 4.21 -4.30 10.77
N GLN A 366 4.67 -3.56 9.79
CA GLN A 366 4.58 -3.93 8.39
C GLN A 366 5.92 -4.48 7.93
N VAL A 367 5.91 -5.71 7.41
CA VAL A 367 7.09 -6.36 6.86
C VAL A 367 6.91 -6.65 5.38
N PHE A 368 8.00 -6.66 4.64
CA PHE A 368 8.00 -7.15 3.27
C PHE A 368 9.29 -7.91 2.95
N GLY A 369 9.15 -8.94 2.13
CA GLY A 369 10.29 -9.62 1.54
C GLY A 369 10.81 -8.85 0.33
N GLY A 370 12.12 -8.79 0.18
CA GLY A 370 12.81 -8.20 -0.96
C GLY A 370 13.11 -9.20 -2.07
N TYR A 371 13.65 -8.71 -3.16
CA TYR A 371 14.23 -9.52 -4.26
C TYR A 371 15.71 -9.83 -4.03
N ASP A 372 16.27 -9.41 -2.91
CA ASP A 372 17.69 -9.44 -2.57
C ASP A 372 18.01 -10.34 -1.36
N GLY A 373 17.03 -11.12 -0.91
CA GLY A 373 17.19 -12.06 0.20
C GLY A 373 17.10 -11.42 1.58
N TYR A 374 16.58 -10.20 1.68
CA TYR A 374 16.32 -9.54 2.96
C TYR A 374 14.84 -9.34 3.22
N VAL A 375 14.50 -9.24 4.49
CA VAL A 375 13.20 -8.78 4.97
C VAL A 375 13.35 -7.37 5.52
N TYR A 376 12.38 -6.54 5.21
CA TYR A 376 12.34 -5.13 5.58
C TYR A 376 11.14 -4.80 6.45
N LYS A 377 11.27 -3.79 7.28
CA LYS A 377 10.15 -3.10 7.95
C LYS A 377 9.82 -1.82 7.22
N MET A 378 8.54 -1.52 7.07
CA MET A 378 8.05 -0.22 6.60
C MET A 378 7.85 0.73 7.79
N GLU A 379 7.60 2.00 7.49
CA GLU A 379 7.29 3.07 8.43
C GLU A 379 8.41 3.36 9.45
N VAL A 380 9.67 3.15 9.06
CA VAL A 380 10.83 3.32 9.92
C VAL A 380 11.85 4.26 9.29
N GLY A 381 12.16 5.36 9.97
CA GLY A 381 13.22 6.29 9.57
C GLY A 381 12.90 7.12 8.32
N ASN A 382 13.93 7.71 7.74
CA ASN A 382 13.85 8.73 6.70
C ASN A 382 14.52 8.30 5.37
N THR A 383 14.88 7.03 5.25
CA THR A 383 15.57 6.46 4.08
C THR A 383 14.93 5.14 3.69
N PHE A 384 15.05 4.76 2.44
CA PHE A 384 14.71 3.41 1.98
C PHE A 384 15.94 2.50 2.08
N ALA A 385 15.85 1.48 2.92
CA ALA A 385 16.86 0.44 2.99
C ALA A 385 16.91 -0.34 1.67
N ASN A 386 18.10 -0.69 1.21
CA ASN A 386 18.39 -1.50 0.03
C ASN A 386 19.57 -2.41 0.36
N GLY A 387 19.28 -3.61 0.86
CA GLY A 387 20.29 -4.44 1.52
C GLY A 387 20.92 -3.68 2.69
N THR A 388 22.24 -3.66 2.73
CA THR A 388 23.01 -2.94 3.77
C THR A 388 23.18 -1.44 3.51
N SER A 389 22.64 -0.92 2.41
CA SER A 389 22.71 0.49 2.03
C SER A 389 21.39 1.21 2.30
N ASN A 390 21.44 2.53 2.44
CA ASN A 390 20.27 3.37 2.59
C ASN A 390 20.20 4.40 1.47
N ASN A 391 19.06 4.46 0.79
CA ASN A 391 18.79 5.41 -0.27
C ASN A 391 17.91 6.56 0.23
N PRO A 392 18.13 7.80 -0.20
CA PRO A 392 17.22 8.90 0.12
C PRO A 392 15.82 8.65 -0.48
N ILE A 393 14.79 9.10 0.22
CA ILE A 393 13.43 9.10 -0.30
C ILE A 393 13.29 10.28 -1.26
N ILE A 394 13.11 9.97 -2.56
CA ILE A 394 12.85 11.01 -3.55
C ILE A 394 11.35 11.26 -3.58
N ALA A 395 10.90 12.33 -2.94
CA ALA A 395 9.49 12.70 -2.87
C ALA A 395 9.21 13.95 -3.71
N THR A 396 8.11 13.94 -4.45
CA THR A 396 7.70 15.07 -5.31
C THR A 396 6.20 15.28 -5.19
N TYR A 397 5.81 16.50 -4.84
CA TYR A 397 4.44 17.02 -5.00
C TYR A 397 4.44 18.09 -6.08
N ARG A 398 3.49 18.03 -7.02
CA ARG A 398 3.19 19.11 -7.96
C ARG A 398 1.70 19.35 -8.02
N SER A 399 1.28 20.59 -7.76
CA SER A 399 -0.10 21.04 -7.96
C SER A 399 -0.45 21.10 -9.44
N PRO A 400 -1.75 21.15 -9.81
CA PRO A 400 -2.14 21.53 -11.15
C PRO A 400 -1.73 22.99 -11.43
N ASP A 401 -1.72 23.35 -12.71
CA ASP A 401 -1.47 24.72 -13.15
C ASP A 401 -2.73 25.56 -12.97
N MET A 402 -2.72 26.44 -11.96
CA MET A 402 -3.87 27.24 -11.53
C MET A 402 -3.90 28.56 -12.26
N VAL A 403 -5.03 28.88 -12.88
CA VAL A 403 -5.24 30.16 -13.58
C VAL A 403 -5.68 31.29 -12.65
N MET A 404 -6.06 31.02 -11.41
CA MET A 404 -6.39 32.00 -10.35
C MET A 404 -7.29 33.16 -10.84
N GLY A 405 -8.50 32.81 -11.27
CA GLY A 405 -9.48 33.76 -11.82
C GLY A 405 -9.41 33.87 -13.36
N ASP A 406 -9.25 35.07 -13.91
CA ASP A 406 -9.23 35.29 -15.37
C ASP A 406 -7.93 34.72 -16.00
N PRO A 407 -8.03 33.73 -16.93
CA PRO A 407 -6.88 33.14 -17.61
C PRO A 407 -6.16 34.14 -18.54
N GLY A 408 -6.81 35.22 -18.97
CA GLY A 408 -6.22 36.26 -19.80
C GLY A 408 -5.40 37.31 -19.04
N LEU A 409 -5.42 37.26 -17.69
CA LEU A 409 -4.62 38.17 -16.86
C LEU A 409 -3.30 37.53 -16.46
N ARG A 410 -2.22 38.27 -16.62
CA ARG A 410 -0.92 37.86 -16.11
C ARG A 410 -0.83 38.07 -14.61
N LYS A 411 -0.34 37.11 -13.85
CA LYS A 411 -0.14 37.16 -12.41
C LYS A 411 1.34 37.41 -12.12
N TYR A 412 1.64 38.51 -11.44
CA TYR A 412 2.98 38.80 -10.92
C TYR A 412 3.06 38.24 -9.51
N MET A 413 3.80 37.16 -9.33
CA MET A 413 3.93 36.51 -8.03
C MET A 413 4.74 37.37 -7.08
N GLN A 414 4.32 37.42 -5.83
CA GLN A 414 4.96 38.16 -4.74
C GLN A 414 5.51 37.21 -3.68
N ARG A 415 4.64 36.32 -3.20
CA ARG A 415 4.97 35.39 -2.12
C ARG A 415 4.23 34.08 -2.24
N VAL A 416 4.86 33.05 -1.67
CA VAL A 416 4.23 31.77 -1.35
C VAL A 416 4.28 31.61 0.17
N ASN A 417 3.12 31.40 0.77
CA ASN A 417 2.99 31.02 2.17
C ASN A 417 2.63 29.54 2.20
N LEU A 418 3.52 28.71 2.73
CA LEU A 418 3.34 27.26 2.82
C LEU A 418 2.93 26.89 4.25
N ASN A 419 1.75 26.28 4.41
CA ASN A 419 1.33 25.68 5.66
C ASN A 419 1.87 24.26 5.73
N TYR A 420 2.85 24.04 6.61
CA TYR A 420 3.52 22.77 6.70
C TYR A 420 3.80 22.38 8.16
N GLU A 421 3.92 21.10 8.41
CA GLU A 421 4.19 20.52 9.71
C GLU A 421 5.37 19.53 9.58
N GLY A 422 6.50 19.85 10.21
CA GLY A 422 7.67 18.98 10.27
C GLY A 422 7.55 17.97 11.42
N GLU A 423 8.02 16.75 11.22
CA GLU A 423 7.95 15.68 12.23
C GLU A 423 9.23 15.54 13.06
N GLY A 424 10.28 16.29 12.73
CA GLY A 424 11.57 16.23 13.42
C GLY A 424 12.26 17.58 13.48
N THR A 425 13.57 17.54 13.70
CA THR A 425 14.39 18.74 13.94
C THR A 425 14.84 19.42 12.65
N THR A 426 14.90 18.71 11.55
CA THR A 426 15.41 19.22 10.28
C THR A 426 14.49 18.80 9.13
N VAL A 427 13.91 19.77 8.46
CA VAL A 427 13.27 19.59 7.16
C VAL A 427 14.13 20.30 6.13
N ASP A 428 14.41 19.63 5.03
CA ASP A 428 15.19 20.19 3.93
C ASP A 428 14.51 19.78 2.62
N ALA A 429 13.68 20.66 2.08
CA ALA A 429 12.96 20.45 0.84
C ALA A 429 13.13 21.65 -0.08
N GLU A 430 12.92 21.46 -1.36
CA GLU A 430 12.95 22.52 -2.37
C GLU A 430 11.54 22.89 -2.82
N LEU A 431 11.23 24.18 -2.75
CA LEU A 431 10.01 24.78 -3.26
C LEU A 431 10.29 25.44 -4.61
N ALA A 432 9.55 25.08 -5.64
CA ALA A 432 9.62 25.71 -6.94
C ALA A 432 8.23 26.20 -7.37
N VAL A 433 8.17 27.42 -7.88
CA VAL A 433 6.99 27.93 -8.58
C VAL A 433 7.22 27.77 -10.08
N ARG A 434 6.21 27.25 -10.78
CA ARG A 434 6.28 27.00 -12.22
C ARG A 434 5.20 27.80 -12.94
N TYR A 435 5.54 28.35 -14.07
CA TYR A 435 4.68 29.23 -14.86
C TYR A 435 4.30 28.61 -16.19
N ASN A 436 3.08 28.88 -16.64
CA ASN A 436 2.59 28.57 -17.97
C ASN A 436 2.81 27.10 -18.37
N TYR A 437 2.41 26.15 -17.51
CA TYR A 437 2.52 24.70 -17.78
C TYR A 437 3.95 24.20 -17.95
N ASP A 438 4.92 24.82 -17.27
CA ASP A 438 6.36 24.51 -17.40
C ASP A 438 6.90 24.76 -18.82
N ASP A 439 6.31 25.73 -19.55
CA ASP A 439 6.75 26.10 -20.89
C ASP A 439 8.21 26.55 -20.87
N SER A 440 9.05 25.91 -21.68
CA SER A 440 10.48 26.20 -21.81
C SER A 440 10.78 27.61 -22.31
N ASN A 441 9.82 28.27 -22.99
CA ASN A 441 9.97 29.66 -23.47
C ASN A 441 9.61 30.68 -22.39
N THR A 442 9.05 30.26 -21.28
CA THR A 442 8.76 31.13 -20.13
C THR A 442 9.89 30.99 -19.11
N PRO A 443 10.54 32.10 -18.69
CA PRO A 443 11.55 32.04 -17.64
C PRO A 443 10.98 31.44 -16.35
N GLN A 444 11.58 30.36 -15.88
CA GLN A 444 11.22 29.68 -14.65
C GLN A 444 12.15 30.12 -13.52
N PRO A 445 11.64 30.50 -12.34
CA PRO A 445 12.50 30.85 -11.21
C PRO A 445 13.24 29.62 -10.68
N ASN A 446 14.37 29.86 -10.04
CA ASN A 446 15.10 28.80 -9.33
C ASN A 446 14.25 28.27 -8.16
N SER A 447 14.51 27.02 -7.77
CA SER A 447 13.94 26.47 -6.53
C SER A 447 14.50 27.19 -5.31
N ILE A 448 13.69 27.25 -4.28
CA ILE A 448 13.98 27.88 -2.99
C ILE A 448 14.09 26.76 -1.95
N SER A 449 15.20 26.72 -1.22
CA SER A 449 15.34 25.76 -0.11
C SER A 449 14.38 26.13 1.02
N ILE A 450 13.58 25.15 1.44
CA ILE A 450 12.73 25.23 2.61
C ILE A 450 13.45 24.52 3.74
N GLN A 451 13.99 25.29 4.67
CA GLN A 451 14.60 24.75 5.87
C GLN A 451 13.80 25.21 7.08
N SER A 452 13.36 24.26 7.90
CA SER A 452 12.82 24.61 9.21
C SER A 452 13.92 24.48 10.24
N ALA A 453 14.14 25.57 10.94
CA ALA A 453 14.99 25.54 12.12
C ALA A 453 14.27 24.79 13.25
N GLY A 454 14.79 23.63 13.58
CA GLY A 454 14.66 22.91 14.82
C GLY A 454 13.30 22.79 15.48
N GLY A 455 12.85 21.56 15.65
CA GLY A 455 11.73 21.22 16.52
C GLY A 455 11.92 21.76 17.94
N ALA A 456 10.81 22.01 18.62
CA ALA A 456 10.81 22.34 20.02
C ALA A 456 11.55 21.26 20.84
N ALA A 457 12.44 21.70 21.70
CA ALA A 457 13.07 20.83 22.65
C ALA A 457 12.02 20.14 23.52
N LEU A 458 11.96 18.80 23.50
CA LEU A 458 11.02 18.03 24.30
C LEU A 458 11.34 18.25 25.79
N TYR A 459 10.32 18.59 26.58
CA TYR A 459 10.45 18.69 28.02
C TYR A 459 10.99 17.38 28.62
N GLY A 460 12.10 17.47 29.33
CA GLY A 460 12.75 16.30 29.93
C GLY A 460 13.92 15.70 29.14
N THR A 461 14.16 16.10 27.87
CA THR A 461 15.30 15.62 27.06
C THR A 461 16.23 16.74 26.62
N ALA A 462 15.80 18.00 26.68
CA ALA A 462 16.61 19.16 26.29
C ALA A 462 17.57 19.58 27.39
N LEU A 463 18.83 19.78 27.03
CA LEU A 463 19.83 20.36 27.92
C LEU A 463 19.51 21.84 28.19
N TYR A 464 19.50 22.22 29.47
CA TYR A 464 19.31 23.61 29.90
C TYR A 464 20.39 24.52 29.29
N GLY A 465 19.96 25.55 28.57
CA GLY A 465 20.84 26.49 27.87
C GLY A 465 21.13 26.23 26.41
N SER A 466 20.73 25.06 25.84
CA SER A 466 20.83 24.76 24.42
C SER A 466 19.50 24.43 23.75
N GLY A 467 18.44 24.22 24.53
CA GLY A 467 17.10 23.97 24.03
C GLY A 467 16.33 25.27 23.78
N LEU A 468 15.77 25.46 22.61
CA LEU A 468 14.81 26.53 22.32
C LEU A 468 13.45 26.17 22.93
N TYR A 469 13.05 26.84 23.98
CA TYR A 469 11.72 26.68 24.59
C TYR A 469 10.62 27.22 23.65
N GLY A 470 9.68 26.38 23.30
CA GLY A 470 8.37 26.82 22.80
C GLY A 470 8.25 27.07 21.29
N ALA A 471 9.17 26.60 20.48
CA ALA A 471 8.95 26.60 19.05
C ALA A 471 8.36 25.26 18.58
N SER A 472 7.06 25.06 18.70
CA SER A 472 6.37 24.40 17.60
C SER A 472 6.71 25.24 16.38
N GLY A 473 7.47 24.68 15.40
CA GLY A 473 7.90 25.43 14.22
C GLY A 473 6.73 26.23 13.68
N THR A 474 6.97 27.46 13.27
CA THR A 474 5.87 28.29 12.71
C THR A 474 5.24 27.48 11.59
N PRO A 475 3.97 27.08 11.68
CA PRO A 475 3.32 26.23 10.70
C PRO A 475 3.20 26.91 9.32
N LEU A 476 3.73 28.11 9.18
CA LEU A 476 3.66 28.94 8.00
C LEU A 476 5.06 29.41 7.58
N ILE A 477 5.57 28.84 6.49
CA ILE A 477 6.78 29.32 5.83
C ILE A 477 6.38 30.36 4.77
N ARG A 478 6.96 31.57 4.86
CA ARG A 478 6.76 32.64 3.89
C ARG A 478 8.00 32.80 3.03
N GLN A 479 7.83 32.64 1.73
CA GLN A 479 8.90 32.80 0.76
C GLN A 479 8.53 33.85 -0.30
N THR A 480 9.44 34.77 -0.58
CA THR A 480 9.32 35.70 -1.70
C THR A 480 9.64 34.94 -2.98
N VAL A 481 8.80 35.11 -3.99
CA VAL A 481 8.92 34.43 -5.28
C VAL A 481 8.95 35.44 -6.39
N GLU A 482 9.84 35.26 -7.35
CA GLU A 482 9.96 36.11 -8.52
C GLU A 482 9.26 35.49 -9.73
N GLY A 483 8.90 36.35 -10.70
CA GLY A 483 8.35 35.92 -11.98
C GLY A 483 6.86 36.18 -12.14
N SER A 484 6.37 35.79 -13.31
CA SER A 484 4.97 35.99 -13.66
C SER A 484 4.51 35.03 -14.72
N GLY A 485 3.24 34.65 -14.69
CA GLY A 485 2.62 33.77 -15.66
C GLY A 485 1.12 33.96 -15.75
N PHE A 486 0.49 33.31 -16.72
CA PHE A 486 -0.97 33.22 -16.84
C PHE A 486 -1.53 32.10 -15.99
N ALA A 487 -0.78 31.01 -15.87
CA ALA A 487 -1.04 29.90 -14.96
C ALA A 487 0.19 29.67 -14.07
N VAL A 488 -0.05 29.21 -12.84
CA VAL A 488 0.97 29.03 -11.81
C VAL A 488 0.79 27.69 -11.14
N ALA A 489 1.85 26.90 -11.04
CA ALA A 489 1.88 25.64 -10.28
C ALA A 489 2.94 25.73 -9.17
N LEU A 490 2.68 25.01 -8.07
CA LEU A 490 3.63 24.79 -7.00
C LEU A 490 4.21 23.40 -7.09
N LYS A 491 5.53 23.29 -6.96
CA LYS A 491 6.24 22.02 -6.89
C LYS A 491 7.09 21.96 -5.62
N ILE A 492 7.03 20.85 -4.90
CA ILE A 492 7.87 20.57 -3.74
C ILE A 492 8.62 19.28 -4.02
N ASP A 493 9.93 19.35 -3.98
CA ASP A 493 10.83 18.20 -4.10
C ASP A 493 11.58 17.99 -2.76
N ASP A 494 11.58 16.77 -2.27
CA ASP A 494 12.46 16.32 -1.20
C ASP A 494 13.36 15.21 -1.74
N ARG A 495 14.66 15.35 -1.59
CA ARG A 495 15.67 14.40 -2.06
C ARG A 495 16.70 14.08 -1.01
N ASN A 496 16.45 14.54 0.20
CA ASN A 496 17.36 14.45 1.31
C ASN A 496 16.98 13.28 2.25
N GLN A 497 17.78 13.10 3.27
CA GLN A 497 17.54 12.12 4.34
C GLN A 497 16.99 12.82 5.60
N ALA A 498 16.47 14.02 5.44
CA ALA A 498 15.87 14.82 6.51
C ALA A 498 14.55 14.20 7.01
N ASP A 499 14.05 14.73 8.12
CA ASP A 499 12.82 14.27 8.74
C ASP A 499 11.59 14.45 7.84
N ALA A 500 10.58 13.62 8.02
CA ALA A 500 9.33 13.71 7.28
C ALA A 500 8.58 15.00 7.63
N PHE A 501 7.73 15.43 6.72
CA PHE A 501 6.88 16.60 6.88
C PHE A 501 5.55 16.43 6.14
N SER A 502 4.56 17.20 6.57
CA SER A 502 3.26 17.27 5.92
C SER A 502 3.02 18.67 5.34
N VAL A 503 2.46 18.72 4.14
CA VAL A 503 1.99 19.96 3.50
C VAL A 503 0.48 19.98 3.59
N LYS A 504 -0.06 20.89 4.42
CA LYS A 504 -1.52 21.02 4.63
C LYS A 504 -2.18 21.87 3.55
N GLY A 505 -1.45 22.84 3.01
CA GLY A 505 -1.90 23.74 1.98
C GLY A 505 -0.93 24.88 1.76
N PHE A 506 -1.28 25.77 0.84
CA PHE A 506 -0.46 26.93 0.52
C PHE A 506 -1.33 28.11 0.10
N GLN A 507 -0.76 29.30 0.22
CA GLN A 507 -1.36 30.55 -0.25
C GLN A 507 -0.39 31.22 -1.22
N LEU A 508 -0.90 31.61 -2.38
CA LEU A 508 -0.19 32.36 -3.40
C LEU A 508 -0.61 33.82 -3.32
N GLU A 509 0.33 34.73 -3.15
CA GLU A 509 0.09 36.19 -3.16
C GLU A 509 0.61 36.74 -4.48
N PHE A 510 -0.26 37.38 -5.24
CA PHE A 510 0.06 37.94 -6.54
C PHE A 510 -0.60 39.28 -6.82
N THR A 511 -0.03 40.05 -7.72
CA THR A 511 -0.62 41.25 -8.28
C THR A 511 -1.13 40.95 -9.70
N PRO A 512 -2.41 41.20 -10.00
CA PRO A 512 -2.93 41.03 -11.36
C PRO A 512 -2.30 42.04 -12.31
N GLY A 513 -1.80 41.57 -13.44
CA GLY A 513 -1.26 42.39 -14.51
C GLY A 513 -2.28 42.80 -15.55
N GLY A 514 -1.84 43.51 -16.57
CA GLY A 514 -2.68 43.88 -17.70
C GLY A 514 -3.06 42.66 -18.58
N ARG A 515 -4.19 42.74 -19.27
CA ARG A 515 -4.54 41.85 -20.38
C ARG A 515 -3.57 42.12 -21.54
N ARG A 516 -3.10 41.04 -22.15
CA ARG A 516 -2.51 41.10 -23.48
C ARG A 516 -3.56 41.00 -24.55
#